data_f7e4d8656bb00775f1ed38bb4d29f0e0
#
_entry.id   f7e4d8656bb00775f1ed38bb4d29f0e0
#
_cell.length_a   1.000
_cell.length_b   1.000
_cell.length_c   1.000
_cell.angle_alpha   90.00
_cell.angle_beta   90.00
_cell.angle_gamma   90.00
#
_symmetry.space_group_name_H-M   'P 1'
#
loop_
_entity.id
_entity.type
_entity.pdbx_description
1 polymer ?
#
loop_
_entity_poly.entity_id
_entity_poly.type
_entity_poly.pdbx_seq_one_letter_code
_entity_poly.pdbx_strand_id
1 'polypeptide(L)'
;MRRSPHLVPGLLLALAALAAQAAQARAQQGPALWPYPRSVQMSPQLLNIAPDKFLFVHGPNSTADPFCSLLQEAFRRYYNYIFGSYKWHHSPANLGDEPQLQRLQVTITLESQCDSFPNISSDESYSLLVQEPVAFLKANSVWGALHGLETFSQLVYQDSLGAFTISKCTITDSPRFPHRGILIDTSRHYLPMKTILKTLDAMAFNKFNVLHWHIVDDQSFPYQSTTFPELSNKGSYSLSHVYTPNDVHTVLEYARFRGIRVIPEFDTPGHTQSWGKGQKGLLTPCYSQRKQTKKVGPINPILNTTYTFFTQFFKEISSVFPDQFIHLGGDEVDFGCWASNPNIQNFMQKKGFDKDFTRLESFYIKKILDIVKSLKKSSIVWQEVFDDKVELQRDTVVEVWKGEEYLEKLKEVTSSGFRAILSAPWYLDVISYGQDWRNYYKVEPLNFGGSELEEKLVIGGEACLWGEYVDSTNFTPRLWPRASAVGERLWSPKTVTDLGDAYKRLAAHRCRMVSRGIAAQPLFTGYCSHEYKMER
;
A
#
# COMPACT_ATOMS: atom_id res chain seq x y z
N MET A 1 -10.53 -68.50 -30.35
CA MET A 1 -9.21 -67.85 -30.36
C MET A 1 -9.34 -66.48 -29.72
N ARG A 2 -8.99 -66.33 -28.47
CA ARG A 2 -8.97 -65.05 -27.76
C ARG A 2 -7.56 -64.45 -27.89
N ARG A 3 -7.42 -63.29 -28.52
CA ARG A 3 -6.17 -62.53 -28.53
C ARG A 3 -6.14 -61.63 -27.29
N SER A 4 -5.17 -61.83 -26.40
CA SER A 4 -4.84 -60.92 -25.33
C SER A 4 -4.17 -59.66 -25.87
N PRO A 5 -4.49 -58.45 -25.40
CA PRO A 5 -3.76 -57.26 -25.76
C PRO A 5 -2.46 -57.18 -24.94
N HIS A 6 -1.31 -57.43 -25.59
CA HIS A 6 -0.02 -57.10 -25.01
C HIS A 6 0.14 -55.57 -25.04
N LEU A 7 -0.06 -54.91 -23.92
CA LEU A 7 0.32 -53.51 -23.70
C LEU A 7 1.86 -53.42 -23.81
N VAL A 8 2.30 -52.60 -24.75
CA VAL A 8 3.72 -52.42 -25.12
C VAL A 8 4.45 -51.74 -23.94
N PRO A 9 5.48 -52.37 -23.35
CA PRO A 9 6.25 -51.79 -22.24
C PRO A 9 6.90 -50.44 -22.54
N GLY A 10 7.13 -50.12 -23.82
CA GLY A 10 7.70 -48.86 -24.27
C GLY A 10 6.82 -47.64 -24.04
N LEU A 11 5.46 -47.81 -24.03
CA LEU A 11 4.55 -46.68 -23.81
C LEU A 11 4.54 -46.20 -22.34
N LEU A 12 4.68 -47.17 -21.40
CA LEU A 12 4.77 -46.85 -19.96
C LEU A 12 6.11 -46.19 -19.61
N LEU A 13 7.21 -46.61 -20.26
CA LEU A 13 8.52 -45.96 -20.06
C LEU A 13 8.55 -44.54 -20.69
N ALA A 14 7.92 -44.32 -21.83
CA ALA A 14 7.83 -43.00 -22.46
C ALA A 14 6.95 -42.02 -21.62
N LEU A 15 5.84 -42.49 -21.05
CA LEU A 15 4.99 -41.71 -20.15
C LEU A 15 5.70 -41.38 -18.83
N ALA A 16 6.45 -42.31 -18.26
CA ALA A 16 7.25 -42.08 -17.07
C ALA A 16 8.40 -41.08 -17.32
N ALA A 17 9.07 -41.17 -18.49
CA ALA A 17 10.10 -40.20 -18.90
C ALA A 17 9.55 -38.82 -19.14
N LEU A 18 8.36 -38.68 -19.77
CA LEU A 18 7.67 -37.41 -19.97
C LEU A 18 7.20 -36.81 -18.63
N ALA A 19 6.70 -37.65 -17.71
CA ALA A 19 6.33 -37.21 -16.37
C ALA A 19 7.57 -36.77 -15.56
N ALA A 20 8.69 -37.47 -15.66
CA ALA A 20 9.96 -37.09 -15.03
C ALA A 20 10.53 -35.80 -15.63
N GLN A 21 10.48 -35.63 -16.97
CA GLN A 21 10.88 -34.38 -17.62
C GLN A 21 9.96 -33.19 -17.27
N ALA A 22 8.65 -33.41 -17.15
CA ALA A 22 7.72 -32.40 -16.70
C ALA A 22 7.93 -32.04 -15.22
N ALA A 23 8.27 -33.00 -14.38
CA ALA A 23 8.64 -32.77 -12.98
C ALA A 23 9.98 -32.03 -12.85
N GLN A 24 10.99 -32.40 -13.67
CA GLN A 24 12.27 -31.69 -13.74
C GLN A 24 12.12 -30.27 -14.30
N ALA A 25 11.30 -30.05 -15.33
CA ALA A 25 11.00 -28.71 -15.85
C ALA A 25 10.25 -27.83 -14.82
N ARG A 26 9.40 -28.42 -13.97
CA ARG A 26 8.79 -27.74 -12.83
C ARG A 26 9.79 -27.45 -11.69
N ALA A 27 10.73 -28.35 -11.43
CA ALA A 27 11.78 -28.16 -10.42
C ALA A 27 12.83 -27.10 -10.83
N GLN A 28 12.95 -26.78 -12.12
CA GLN A 28 13.83 -25.73 -12.64
C GLN A 28 13.19 -24.32 -12.62
N GLN A 29 11.87 -24.21 -12.39
CA GLN A 29 11.24 -22.93 -12.14
C GLN A 29 11.31 -22.63 -10.65
N GLY A 30 12.14 -21.67 -10.26
CA GLY A 30 12.21 -21.16 -8.89
C GLY A 30 10.81 -20.76 -8.37
N PRO A 31 10.64 -20.60 -7.05
CA PRO A 31 9.34 -20.32 -6.47
C PRO A 31 8.76 -19.03 -7.05
N ALA A 32 7.47 -19.05 -7.40
CA ALA A 32 6.73 -17.89 -7.89
C ALA A 32 6.42 -16.93 -6.73
N LEU A 33 7.46 -16.44 -6.03
CA LEU A 33 7.36 -15.50 -4.92
C LEU A 33 7.16 -14.06 -5.46
N TRP A 34 6.29 -13.33 -4.80
CA TRP A 34 6.05 -11.93 -5.09
C TRP A 34 5.75 -11.13 -3.81
N PRO A 35 6.43 -10.01 -3.53
CA PRO A 35 7.69 -9.55 -4.15
C PRO A 35 8.84 -10.56 -3.94
N TYR A 36 9.83 -10.53 -4.85
CA TYR A 36 10.97 -11.46 -4.77
C TYR A 36 11.88 -11.11 -3.59
N PRO A 37 12.20 -12.07 -2.72
CA PRO A 37 13.02 -11.81 -1.54
C PRO A 37 14.47 -11.45 -1.87
N ARG A 38 15.16 -10.85 -0.90
CA ARG A 38 16.57 -10.44 -1.02
C ARG A 38 17.50 -11.63 -1.26
N SER A 39 17.26 -12.75 -0.59
CA SER A 39 18.04 -13.99 -0.76
C SER A 39 17.11 -15.20 -0.64
N VAL A 40 17.21 -16.10 -1.61
CA VAL A 40 16.43 -17.35 -1.67
C VAL A 40 17.34 -18.50 -2.05
N GLN A 41 17.40 -19.53 -1.20
CA GLN A 41 18.06 -20.81 -1.48
C GLN A 41 17.01 -21.90 -1.39
N MET A 42 16.72 -22.55 -2.52
CA MET A 42 15.71 -23.61 -2.61
C MET A 42 16.38 -24.98 -2.75
N SER A 43 15.83 -25.96 -2.05
CA SER A 43 16.14 -27.38 -2.25
C SER A 43 15.07 -28.01 -3.16
N PRO A 44 15.42 -28.99 -3.99
CA PRO A 44 14.45 -29.79 -4.74
C PRO A 44 13.62 -30.72 -3.84
N GLN A 45 13.98 -30.89 -2.57
CA GLN A 45 13.26 -31.74 -1.64
C GLN A 45 11.94 -31.09 -1.21
N LEU A 46 10.84 -31.82 -1.44
CA LEU A 46 9.50 -31.43 -1.03
C LEU A 46 9.16 -32.05 0.32
N LEU A 47 8.42 -31.32 1.12
CA LEU A 47 7.87 -31.75 2.40
C LEU A 47 6.34 -31.75 2.31
N ASN A 48 5.71 -32.83 2.75
CA ASN A 48 4.26 -32.93 2.83
C ASN A 48 3.73 -32.23 4.09
N ILE A 49 2.58 -31.56 3.94
CA ILE A 49 1.87 -30.88 5.03
C ILE A 49 0.47 -31.47 5.13
N ALA A 50 0.08 -31.90 6.34
CA ALA A 50 -1.31 -32.27 6.64
C ALA A 50 -2.02 -31.08 7.30
N PRO A 51 -3.05 -30.46 6.65
CA PRO A 51 -3.72 -29.28 7.18
C PRO A 51 -4.26 -29.45 8.60
N ASP A 52 -4.85 -30.59 8.90
CA ASP A 52 -5.45 -30.94 10.21
C ASP A 52 -4.42 -31.09 11.35
N LYS A 53 -3.14 -31.32 11.00
CA LYS A 53 -2.04 -31.51 11.96
C LYS A 53 -1.06 -30.34 11.98
N PHE A 54 -1.16 -29.40 11.02
CA PHE A 54 -0.20 -28.29 10.91
C PHE A 54 -0.53 -27.13 11.87
N LEU A 55 0.48 -26.63 12.56
CA LEU A 55 0.33 -25.57 13.55
C LEU A 55 1.26 -24.39 13.27
N PHE A 56 0.73 -23.18 13.45
CA PHE A 56 1.53 -21.98 13.69
C PHE A 56 1.73 -21.84 15.20
N VAL A 57 2.98 -21.71 15.66
CA VAL A 57 3.30 -21.66 17.08
C VAL A 57 4.29 -20.53 17.39
N HIS A 58 4.19 -19.98 18.59
CA HIS A 58 5.21 -19.09 19.12
C HIS A 58 6.49 -19.87 19.43
N GLY A 59 7.64 -19.30 19.05
CA GLY A 59 8.95 -19.88 19.33
C GLY A 59 9.38 -19.68 20.78
N PRO A 60 10.19 -20.59 21.34
CA PRO A 60 10.82 -20.36 22.61
C PRO A 60 11.72 -19.11 22.53
N ASN A 61 11.81 -18.36 23.62
CA ASN A 61 12.56 -17.10 23.73
C ASN A 61 12.08 -15.98 22.79
N SER A 62 10.83 -16.07 22.27
CA SER A 62 10.21 -14.95 21.57
C SER A 62 9.91 -13.82 22.55
N THR A 63 10.24 -12.58 22.18
CA THR A 63 9.87 -11.39 22.95
C THR A 63 8.38 -11.04 22.82
N ALA A 64 7.71 -11.58 21.79
CA ALA A 64 6.26 -11.47 21.68
C ALA A 64 5.59 -12.46 22.62
N ASP A 65 4.70 -11.93 23.47
CA ASP A 65 3.86 -12.75 24.33
C ASP A 65 2.99 -13.72 23.50
N PRO A 66 2.75 -14.97 23.96
CA PRO A 66 1.82 -15.90 23.30
C PRO A 66 0.40 -15.33 23.11
N PHE A 67 0.00 -14.33 23.91
CA PHE A 67 -1.27 -13.62 23.76
C PHE A 67 -1.22 -12.41 22.82
N CYS A 68 -0.09 -12.17 22.12
CA CYS A 68 0.01 -11.13 21.10
C CYS A 68 -1.12 -11.28 20.06
N SER A 69 -2.16 -10.46 20.18
CA SER A 69 -3.37 -10.52 19.35
C SER A 69 -3.04 -10.38 17.85
N LEU A 70 -2.04 -9.57 17.53
CA LEU A 70 -1.58 -9.35 16.16
C LEU A 70 -1.06 -10.64 15.51
N LEU A 71 -0.21 -11.41 16.22
CA LEU A 71 0.31 -12.68 15.71
C LEU A 71 -0.77 -13.77 15.71
N GLN A 72 -1.63 -13.84 16.73
CA GLN A 72 -2.74 -14.80 16.76
C GLN A 72 -3.69 -14.60 15.56
N GLU A 73 -4.07 -13.34 15.28
CA GLU A 73 -4.88 -13.01 14.11
C GLU A 73 -4.15 -13.34 12.80
N ALA A 74 -2.85 -13.07 12.73
CA ALA A 74 -2.04 -13.43 11.57
C ALA A 74 -2.00 -14.94 11.35
N PHE A 75 -1.79 -15.74 12.40
CA PHE A 75 -1.77 -17.20 12.31
C PHE A 75 -3.09 -17.75 11.79
N ARG A 76 -4.22 -17.28 12.33
CA ARG A 76 -5.55 -17.66 11.87
C ARG A 76 -5.78 -17.28 10.41
N ARG A 77 -5.40 -16.06 10.04
CA ARG A 77 -5.57 -15.51 8.68
C ARG A 77 -4.76 -16.30 7.66
N TYR A 78 -3.46 -16.55 7.93
CA TYR A 78 -2.60 -17.29 7.01
C TYR A 78 -2.94 -18.79 6.96
N TYR A 79 -3.40 -19.38 8.06
CA TYR A 79 -3.96 -20.73 8.02
C TYR A 79 -5.14 -20.81 7.03
N ASN A 80 -6.05 -19.85 7.09
CA ASN A 80 -7.21 -19.80 6.19
C ASN A 80 -6.78 -19.53 4.72
N TYR A 81 -5.79 -18.68 4.47
CA TYR A 81 -5.29 -18.44 3.11
C TYR A 81 -4.60 -19.67 2.50
N ILE A 82 -3.94 -20.47 3.31
CA ILE A 82 -3.23 -21.68 2.85
C ILE A 82 -4.21 -22.85 2.71
N PHE A 83 -5.04 -23.10 3.71
CA PHE A 83 -5.82 -24.32 3.85
C PHE A 83 -7.35 -24.13 3.77
N GLY A 84 -7.86 -22.92 3.72
CA GLY A 84 -9.30 -22.63 3.83
C GLY A 84 -10.17 -23.20 2.70
N SER A 85 -9.57 -23.54 1.54
CA SER A 85 -10.26 -24.27 0.46
C SER A 85 -10.29 -25.79 0.66
N TYR A 86 -9.64 -26.30 1.71
CA TYR A 86 -9.62 -27.72 2.03
C TYR A 86 -11.00 -28.17 2.53
N LYS A 87 -11.70 -28.94 1.69
CA LYS A 87 -12.97 -29.57 2.10
C LYS A 87 -12.63 -30.85 2.87
N TRP A 88 -12.97 -30.89 4.15
CA TRP A 88 -12.80 -32.03 5.07
C TRP A 88 -13.37 -33.35 4.56
N HIS A 89 -14.12 -33.35 3.44
CA HIS A 89 -14.78 -34.52 2.86
C HIS A 89 -13.91 -35.37 1.92
N HIS A 90 -12.71 -34.92 1.59
CA HIS A 90 -11.73 -35.72 0.86
C HIS A 90 -10.55 -36.01 1.80
N SER A 91 -10.71 -37.03 2.64
CA SER A 91 -9.51 -37.71 3.14
C SER A 91 -8.68 -38.12 1.92
N PRO A 92 -7.46 -37.63 1.75
CA PRO A 92 -6.59 -38.16 0.72
C PRO A 92 -6.47 -39.65 0.98
N ALA A 93 -6.76 -40.46 -0.04
CA ALA A 93 -6.55 -41.88 0.05
C ALA A 93 -5.12 -42.08 0.54
N ASN A 94 -4.97 -42.72 1.72
CA ASN A 94 -3.77 -43.28 2.32
C ASN A 94 -2.45 -42.76 1.73
N LEU A 95 -2.08 -41.52 2.07
CA LEU A 95 -0.66 -41.13 2.07
C LEU A 95 -0.06 -41.82 3.28
N GLY A 96 0.55 -42.98 3.08
CA GLY A 96 1.13 -43.82 4.11
C GLY A 96 2.33 -43.22 4.85
N ASP A 97 2.61 -41.95 4.65
CA ASP A 97 3.69 -41.23 5.29
C ASP A 97 3.15 -40.15 6.24
N GLU A 98 3.67 -40.17 7.47
CA GLU A 98 3.48 -39.08 8.44
C GLU A 98 3.84 -37.73 7.80
N PRO A 99 3.09 -36.65 8.11
CA PRO A 99 3.39 -35.32 7.58
C PRO A 99 4.81 -34.91 8.00
N GLN A 100 5.62 -34.54 6.99
CA GLN A 100 7.04 -34.24 7.23
C GLN A 100 7.19 -32.86 7.90
N LEU A 101 6.38 -31.87 7.49
CA LEU A 101 6.36 -30.57 8.13
C LEU A 101 5.11 -30.44 9.03
N GLN A 102 5.34 -30.31 10.33
CA GLN A 102 4.28 -30.31 11.36
C GLN A 102 3.93 -28.91 11.84
N ARG A 103 4.86 -27.96 11.81
CA ARG A 103 4.62 -26.61 12.34
C ARG A 103 5.55 -25.55 11.76
N LEU A 104 5.07 -24.31 11.76
CA LEU A 104 5.90 -23.12 11.61
C LEU A 104 6.04 -22.43 12.98
N GLN A 105 7.27 -22.36 13.47
CA GLN A 105 7.60 -21.68 14.71
C GLN A 105 8.04 -20.24 14.43
N VAL A 106 7.32 -19.28 15.01
CA VAL A 106 7.56 -17.84 14.83
C VAL A 106 8.22 -17.27 16.08
N THR A 107 9.38 -16.63 15.92
CA THR A 107 10.16 -16.04 17.01
C THR A 107 10.43 -14.58 16.72
N ILE A 108 10.03 -13.70 17.63
CA ILE A 108 10.41 -12.28 17.63
C ILE A 108 11.63 -12.12 18.51
N THR A 109 12.70 -11.47 18.01
CA THR A 109 14.02 -11.49 18.65
C THR A 109 14.41 -10.21 19.37
N LEU A 110 13.79 -9.07 19.00
CA LEU A 110 14.02 -7.77 19.62
C LEU A 110 12.75 -7.28 20.31
N GLU A 111 12.33 -6.07 20.04
CA GLU A 111 11.10 -5.51 20.59
C GLU A 111 9.87 -6.06 19.85
N SER A 112 8.90 -6.61 20.60
CA SER A 112 7.74 -7.27 19.97
C SER A 112 6.85 -6.31 19.19
N GLN A 113 6.56 -5.12 19.75
CA GLN A 113 5.66 -4.09 19.21
C GLN A 113 4.21 -4.58 18.98
N CYS A 114 3.78 -5.60 19.74
CA CYS A 114 2.44 -6.21 19.58
C CYS A 114 1.29 -5.22 19.80
N ASP A 115 1.47 -4.25 20.71
CA ASP A 115 0.47 -3.25 21.07
C ASP A 115 0.68 -1.89 20.38
N SER A 116 1.69 -1.80 19.52
CA SER A 116 2.04 -0.58 18.81
C SER A 116 1.38 -0.49 17.43
N PHE A 117 1.39 0.70 16.85
CA PHE A 117 1.19 0.88 15.41
C PHE A 117 2.55 0.84 14.69
N PRO A 118 2.59 0.38 13.43
CA PRO A 118 3.81 0.45 12.64
C PRO A 118 4.18 1.91 12.36
N ASN A 119 5.45 2.20 12.20
CA ASN A 119 5.98 3.53 11.90
C ASN A 119 7.10 3.44 10.85
N ILE A 120 7.62 4.57 10.39
CA ILE A 120 8.64 4.60 9.32
C ILE A 120 9.95 3.89 9.70
N SER A 121 10.22 3.70 10.99
CA SER A 121 11.42 3.02 11.50
C SER A 121 11.16 1.57 11.89
N SER A 122 9.95 1.04 11.65
CA SER A 122 9.61 -0.34 11.94
C SER A 122 10.52 -1.30 11.19
N ASP A 123 11.10 -2.27 11.90
CA ASP A 123 11.93 -3.31 11.28
C ASP A 123 11.03 -4.38 10.65
N GLU A 124 11.05 -4.45 9.34
CA GLU A 124 10.25 -5.38 8.53
C GLU A 124 11.07 -6.58 8.03
N SER A 125 12.31 -6.74 8.52
CA SER A 125 13.19 -7.85 8.12
C SER A 125 12.78 -9.17 8.76
N TYR A 126 13.04 -10.27 8.04
CA TYR A 126 12.81 -11.62 8.53
C TYR A 126 13.76 -12.64 7.91
N SER A 127 13.88 -13.79 8.56
CA SER A 127 14.48 -15.00 8.01
C SER A 127 13.52 -16.19 8.14
N LEU A 128 13.44 -17.00 7.09
CA LEU A 128 12.59 -18.17 7.02
C LEU A 128 13.43 -19.40 6.64
N LEU A 129 13.43 -20.40 7.51
CA LEU A 129 14.06 -21.70 7.27
C LEU A 129 12.97 -22.78 7.24
N VAL A 130 12.79 -23.42 6.10
CA VAL A 130 11.85 -24.54 5.92
C VAL A 130 12.63 -25.84 5.91
N GLN A 131 12.39 -26.64 6.94
CA GLN A 131 12.96 -27.98 7.13
C GLN A 131 11.99 -28.87 7.94
N GLU A 132 12.15 -30.18 7.90
CA GLU A 132 11.40 -31.11 8.74
C GLU A 132 11.99 -31.23 10.16
N PRO A 133 11.21 -31.50 11.19
CA PRO A 133 9.74 -31.47 11.19
C PRO A 133 9.20 -30.06 11.49
N VAL A 134 10.06 -29.05 11.65
CA VAL A 134 9.72 -27.70 12.09
C VAL A 134 10.35 -26.67 11.16
N ALA A 135 9.52 -25.79 10.59
CA ALA A 135 9.99 -24.58 9.94
C ALA A 135 10.15 -23.45 10.96
N PHE A 136 11.09 -22.54 10.71
CA PHE A 136 11.42 -21.43 11.61
C PHE A 136 11.30 -20.10 10.87
N LEU A 137 10.46 -19.22 11.40
CA LEU A 137 10.37 -17.81 11.01
C LEU A 137 10.90 -16.95 12.15
N LYS A 138 11.98 -16.20 11.90
CA LYS A 138 12.56 -15.25 12.85
C LYS A 138 12.46 -13.83 12.30
N ALA A 139 12.07 -12.90 13.13
CA ALA A 139 11.98 -11.48 12.82
C ALA A 139 12.37 -10.64 14.04
N ASN A 140 12.84 -9.43 13.82
CA ASN A 140 13.19 -8.52 14.91
C ASN A 140 11.93 -7.95 15.58
N SER A 141 10.86 -7.75 14.82
CA SER A 141 9.56 -7.26 15.28
C SER A 141 8.41 -8.06 14.67
N VAL A 142 7.19 -7.83 15.15
CA VAL A 142 5.98 -8.46 14.56
C VAL A 142 5.78 -8.07 13.10
N TRP A 143 6.24 -6.89 12.69
CA TRP A 143 6.09 -6.41 11.30
C TRP A 143 6.85 -7.29 10.30
N GLY A 144 8.08 -7.66 10.62
CA GLY A 144 8.85 -8.63 9.83
C GLY A 144 8.20 -10.02 9.81
N ALA A 145 7.64 -10.46 10.93
CA ALA A 145 6.95 -11.74 11.00
C ALA A 145 5.72 -11.80 10.08
N LEU A 146 4.94 -10.70 9.95
CA LEU A 146 3.82 -10.63 9.01
C LEU A 146 4.27 -10.86 7.56
N HIS A 147 5.38 -10.24 7.14
CA HIS A 147 5.94 -10.45 5.80
C HIS A 147 6.50 -11.85 5.59
N GLY A 148 7.09 -12.43 6.63
CA GLY A 148 7.57 -13.81 6.60
C GLY A 148 6.43 -14.83 6.49
N LEU A 149 5.30 -14.60 7.18
CA LEU A 149 4.09 -15.41 7.06
C LEU A 149 3.50 -15.32 5.65
N GLU A 150 3.48 -14.12 5.03
CA GLU A 150 3.05 -13.98 3.64
C GLU A 150 3.95 -14.80 2.70
N THR A 151 5.28 -14.70 2.85
CA THR A 151 6.21 -15.49 2.04
C THR A 151 6.04 -16.99 2.26
N PHE A 152 5.89 -17.45 3.51
CA PHE A 152 5.60 -18.85 3.80
C PHE A 152 4.32 -19.33 3.11
N SER A 153 3.26 -18.54 3.14
CA SER A 153 1.99 -18.87 2.50
C SER A 153 2.10 -19.00 0.97
N GLN A 154 3.03 -18.29 0.35
CA GLN A 154 3.30 -18.36 -1.10
C GLN A 154 4.12 -19.60 -1.49
N LEU A 155 4.88 -20.17 -0.56
CA LEU A 155 5.68 -21.37 -0.79
C LEU A 155 4.86 -22.65 -0.74
N VAL A 156 3.75 -22.66 -0.01
CA VAL A 156 2.86 -23.82 0.08
C VAL A 156 1.96 -23.89 -1.15
N TYR A 157 1.91 -25.04 -1.79
CA TYR A 157 1.03 -25.28 -2.92
C TYR A 157 0.38 -26.66 -2.84
N GLN A 158 -0.76 -26.78 -3.50
CA GLN A 158 -1.47 -28.06 -3.63
C GLN A 158 -1.07 -28.72 -4.94
N ASP A 159 -0.64 -29.96 -4.88
CA ASP A 159 -0.28 -30.74 -6.07
C ASP A 159 -1.53 -31.21 -6.84
N SER A 160 -1.33 -31.93 -7.95
CA SER A 160 -2.42 -32.44 -8.79
C SER A 160 -3.29 -33.51 -8.11
N LEU A 161 -2.81 -34.11 -7.03
CA LEU A 161 -3.52 -35.12 -6.24
C LEU A 161 -4.23 -34.50 -5.02
N GLY A 162 -4.05 -33.19 -4.81
CA GLY A 162 -4.67 -32.46 -3.70
C GLY A 162 -3.83 -32.43 -2.42
N ALA A 163 -2.60 -32.95 -2.42
CA ALA A 163 -1.71 -32.89 -1.28
C ALA A 163 -1.04 -31.51 -1.19
N PHE A 164 -0.90 -31.00 0.04
CA PHE A 164 -0.18 -29.76 0.31
C PHE A 164 1.31 -30.06 0.48
N THR A 165 2.13 -29.32 -0.26
CA THR A 165 3.58 -29.49 -0.28
C THR A 165 4.31 -28.16 -0.19
N ILE A 166 5.54 -28.20 0.31
CA ILE A 166 6.46 -27.07 0.37
C ILE A 166 7.90 -27.55 0.13
N SER A 167 8.69 -26.77 -0.61
CA SER A 167 10.12 -27.06 -0.77
C SER A 167 10.90 -26.64 0.48
N LYS A 168 11.91 -27.44 0.87
CA LYS A 168 12.92 -26.95 1.83
C LYS A 168 13.60 -25.72 1.27
N CYS A 169 13.76 -24.69 2.09
CA CYS A 169 14.41 -23.47 1.66
C CYS A 169 14.97 -22.65 2.83
N THR A 170 15.89 -21.75 2.49
CA THR A 170 16.35 -20.68 3.37
C THR A 170 16.11 -19.35 2.67
N ILE A 171 15.39 -18.45 3.31
CA ILE A 171 15.08 -17.11 2.82
C ILE A 171 15.51 -16.08 3.85
N THR A 172 16.19 -15.04 3.40
CA THR A 172 16.45 -13.82 4.19
C THR A 172 15.95 -12.63 3.38
N ASP A 173 15.14 -11.78 4.01
CA ASP A 173 14.44 -10.73 3.30
C ASP A 173 14.26 -9.47 4.15
N SER A 174 14.21 -8.33 3.46
CA SER A 174 13.93 -7.02 4.05
C SER A 174 13.56 -6.05 2.93
N PRO A 175 12.74 -5.02 3.19
CA PRO A 175 12.39 -4.03 2.18
C PRO A 175 13.60 -3.21 1.75
N ARG A 176 13.58 -2.76 0.51
CA ARG A 176 14.55 -1.81 -0.03
C ARG A 176 14.25 -0.39 0.43
N PHE A 177 12.98 -0.01 0.49
CA PHE A 177 12.49 1.30 0.91
C PHE A 177 11.54 1.20 2.11
N PRO A 178 11.65 2.10 3.10
CA PRO A 178 10.77 2.09 4.28
C PRO A 178 9.36 2.62 4.01
N HIS A 179 9.12 3.30 2.89
CA HIS A 179 7.81 3.82 2.50
C HIS A 179 7.37 3.19 1.17
N ARG A 180 6.32 2.39 1.21
CA ARG A 180 5.75 1.70 0.05
C ARG A 180 4.24 1.88 0.09
N GLY A 181 3.77 2.93 -0.60
CA GLY A 181 2.41 3.46 -0.46
C GLY A 181 1.47 3.08 -1.58
N ILE A 182 0.19 3.06 -1.22
CA ILE A 182 -0.96 3.12 -2.13
C ILE A 182 -1.78 4.33 -1.74
N LEU A 183 -1.94 5.27 -2.67
CA LEU A 183 -2.89 6.38 -2.53
C LEU A 183 -4.27 5.93 -3.00
N ILE A 184 -5.28 6.18 -2.17
CA ILE A 184 -6.70 6.05 -2.53
C ILE A 184 -7.40 7.38 -2.38
N ASP A 185 -8.29 7.71 -3.31
CA ASP A 185 -9.10 8.92 -3.32
C ASP A 185 -10.56 8.53 -2.99
N THR A 186 -11.05 9.03 -1.86
CA THR A 186 -12.42 8.74 -1.40
C THR A 186 -13.34 9.96 -1.47
N SER A 187 -12.86 11.04 -2.08
CA SER A 187 -13.61 12.26 -2.29
C SER A 187 -14.25 12.34 -3.66
N ARG A 188 -13.49 12.14 -4.74
CA ARG A 188 -14.03 12.18 -6.11
C ARG A 188 -15.13 11.13 -6.26
N HIS A 189 -14.90 9.91 -5.75
CA HIS A 189 -15.95 8.91 -5.54
C HIS A 189 -15.80 8.25 -4.17
N TYR A 190 -16.90 8.12 -3.45
CA TYR A 190 -16.92 7.41 -2.16
C TYR A 190 -16.60 5.93 -2.35
N LEU A 191 -15.66 5.41 -1.56
CA LEU A 191 -15.33 4.00 -1.54
C LEU A 191 -15.95 3.33 -0.31
N PRO A 192 -16.80 2.29 -0.48
CA PRO A 192 -17.34 1.54 0.65
C PRO A 192 -16.24 0.92 1.52
N MET A 193 -16.48 0.82 2.81
CA MET A 193 -15.55 0.19 3.78
C MET A 193 -15.02 -1.16 3.29
N LYS A 194 -15.88 -2.00 2.71
CA LYS A 194 -15.49 -3.29 2.14
C LYS A 194 -14.37 -3.18 1.09
N THR A 195 -14.40 -2.13 0.26
CA THR A 195 -13.38 -1.89 -0.77
C THR A 195 -12.05 -1.49 -0.12
N ILE A 196 -12.09 -0.59 0.87
CA ILE A 196 -10.88 -0.16 1.60
C ILE A 196 -10.25 -1.33 2.34
N LEU A 197 -11.03 -2.12 3.08
CA LEU A 197 -10.51 -3.27 3.82
C LEU A 197 -9.93 -4.35 2.90
N LYS A 198 -10.58 -4.63 1.74
CA LYS A 198 -10.01 -5.52 0.72
C LYS A 198 -8.71 -5.00 0.12
N THR A 199 -8.60 -3.68 -0.04
CA THR A 199 -7.37 -3.05 -0.52
C THR A 199 -6.23 -3.26 0.48
N LEU A 200 -6.48 -3.13 1.77
CA LEU A 200 -5.51 -3.43 2.83
C LEU A 200 -5.06 -4.90 2.81
N ASP A 201 -5.97 -5.84 2.53
CA ASP A 201 -5.59 -7.25 2.32
C ASP A 201 -4.62 -7.40 1.13
N ALA A 202 -4.97 -6.81 -0.01
CA ALA A 202 -4.14 -6.90 -1.21
C ALA A 202 -2.78 -6.18 -1.02
N MET A 203 -2.74 -5.08 -0.29
CA MET A 203 -1.50 -4.39 0.10
C MET A 203 -0.59 -5.32 0.91
N ALA A 204 -1.12 -6.05 1.90
CA ALA A 204 -0.36 -7.02 2.68
C ALA A 204 0.21 -8.15 1.81
N PHE A 205 -0.55 -8.65 0.82
CA PHE A 205 -0.07 -9.68 -0.12
C PHE A 205 1.10 -9.21 -0.98
N ASN A 206 1.20 -7.91 -1.22
CA ASN A 206 2.24 -7.25 -2.02
C ASN A 206 3.29 -6.52 -1.18
N LYS A 207 3.26 -6.65 0.15
CA LYS A 207 4.18 -6.03 1.11
C LYS A 207 4.23 -4.49 1.05
N PHE A 208 3.13 -3.84 0.65
CA PHE A 208 2.94 -2.41 0.89
C PHE A 208 2.71 -2.15 2.37
N ASN A 209 3.23 -1.02 2.87
CA ASN A 209 3.13 -0.67 4.29
C ASN A 209 2.53 0.70 4.57
N VAL A 210 2.05 1.42 3.56
CA VAL A 210 1.41 2.73 3.72
C VAL A 210 0.13 2.81 2.90
N LEU A 211 -0.98 3.08 3.57
CA LEU A 211 -2.20 3.58 2.95
C LEU A 211 -2.17 5.10 3.04
N HIS A 212 -1.93 5.78 1.92
CA HIS A 212 -2.13 7.22 1.79
C HIS A 212 -3.60 7.45 1.47
N TRP A 213 -4.31 8.04 2.42
CA TRP A 213 -5.75 8.23 2.31
C TRP A 213 -6.09 9.68 2.00
N HIS A 214 -6.28 10.00 0.72
CA HIS A 214 -6.82 11.27 0.25
C HIS A 214 -8.32 11.28 0.50
N ILE A 215 -8.71 11.76 1.71
CA ILE A 215 -10.06 11.55 2.23
C ILE A 215 -11.05 12.51 1.62
N VAL A 216 -10.67 13.79 1.50
CA VAL A 216 -11.52 14.94 1.16
C VAL A 216 -10.93 15.74 0.01
N ASP A 217 -11.79 16.35 -0.80
CA ASP A 217 -11.44 17.21 -1.93
C ASP A 217 -12.61 18.15 -2.27
N ASP A 218 -12.56 18.85 -3.40
CA ASP A 218 -13.60 19.76 -3.90
C ASP A 218 -15.00 19.13 -3.95
N GLN A 219 -15.09 17.86 -4.36
CA GLN A 219 -16.34 17.18 -4.64
C GLN A 219 -17.07 16.80 -3.37
N SER A 220 -16.36 16.23 -2.38
CA SER A 220 -16.98 15.80 -1.15
C SER A 220 -16.06 15.83 0.07
N PHE A 221 -16.68 15.93 1.26
CA PHE A 221 -16.03 15.85 2.56
C PHE A 221 -16.61 14.67 3.36
N PRO A 222 -16.21 13.43 3.09
CA PRO A 222 -16.80 12.27 3.73
C PRO A 222 -16.25 11.97 5.14
N TYR A 223 -15.20 12.65 5.61
CA TYR A 223 -14.68 12.45 6.96
C TYR A 223 -15.61 13.09 8.01
N GLN A 224 -16.16 12.29 8.91
CA GLN A 224 -17.02 12.78 9.99
C GLN A 224 -16.17 13.30 11.16
N SER A 225 -15.90 14.61 11.14
CA SER A 225 -15.23 15.29 12.24
C SER A 225 -16.15 15.38 13.46
N THR A 226 -15.63 15.06 14.63
CA THR A 226 -16.34 15.24 15.91
C THR A 226 -16.33 16.70 16.36
N THR A 227 -15.28 17.45 16.02
CA THR A 227 -15.12 18.87 16.34
C THR A 227 -15.95 19.75 15.39
N PHE A 228 -16.03 19.37 14.10
CA PHE A 228 -16.71 20.13 13.05
C PHE A 228 -17.67 19.24 12.24
N PRO A 229 -18.76 18.73 12.84
CA PRO A 229 -19.65 17.77 12.18
C PRO A 229 -20.32 18.32 10.92
N GLU A 230 -20.50 19.64 10.82
CA GLU A 230 -21.08 20.28 9.64
C GLU A 230 -20.24 20.12 8.35
N LEU A 231 -18.94 19.83 8.48
CA LEU A 231 -18.09 19.57 7.31
C LEU A 231 -18.62 18.38 6.50
N SER A 232 -18.86 17.25 7.13
CA SER A 232 -19.44 16.08 6.45
C SER A 232 -20.95 16.20 6.27
N ASN A 233 -21.69 16.74 7.25
CA ASN A 233 -23.14 16.91 7.14
C ASN A 233 -23.56 17.69 5.88
N LYS A 234 -22.75 18.67 5.45
CA LYS A 234 -23.01 19.51 4.30
C LYS A 234 -22.09 19.26 3.11
N GLY A 235 -20.89 18.76 3.37
CA GLY A 235 -19.85 18.54 2.36
C GLY A 235 -19.87 17.16 1.73
N SER A 236 -20.38 16.12 2.39
CA SER A 236 -20.47 14.79 1.82
C SER A 236 -21.53 14.68 0.71
N TYR A 237 -21.47 13.64 -0.09
CA TYR A 237 -22.49 13.35 -1.11
C TYR A 237 -23.86 13.05 -0.50
N SER A 238 -23.89 12.36 0.62
CA SER A 238 -25.08 12.11 1.44
C SER A 238 -24.67 11.64 2.84
N LEU A 239 -25.62 11.55 3.76
CA LEU A 239 -25.38 11.05 5.12
C LEU A 239 -24.90 9.58 5.17
N SER A 240 -25.14 8.81 4.10
CA SER A 240 -24.63 7.42 3.98
C SER A 240 -23.26 7.33 3.30
N HIS A 241 -22.74 8.43 2.74
CA HIS A 241 -21.42 8.50 2.10
C HIS A 241 -20.45 9.27 3.00
N VAL A 242 -20.30 8.78 4.23
CA VAL A 242 -19.40 9.34 5.25
C VAL A 242 -18.64 8.21 5.94
N TYR A 243 -17.42 8.50 6.37
CA TYR A 243 -16.64 7.65 7.27
C TYR A 243 -16.83 8.16 8.69
N THR A 244 -17.56 7.40 9.48
CA THR A 244 -17.76 7.68 10.90
C THR A 244 -16.47 7.48 11.70
N PRO A 245 -16.37 8.01 12.93
CA PRO A 245 -15.23 7.72 13.80
C PRO A 245 -14.97 6.22 13.99
N ASN A 246 -16.03 5.40 14.00
CA ASN A 246 -15.89 3.94 14.08
C ASN A 246 -15.35 3.34 12.78
N ASP A 247 -15.74 3.86 11.60
CA ASP A 247 -15.19 3.41 10.31
C ASP A 247 -13.70 3.73 10.22
N VAL A 248 -13.30 4.95 10.60
CA VAL A 248 -11.89 5.36 10.63
C VAL A 248 -11.10 4.47 11.59
N HIS A 249 -11.61 4.23 12.80
CA HIS A 249 -10.98 3.33 13.76
C HIS A 249 -10.86 1.90 13.20
N THR A 250 -11.89 1.41 12.51
CA THR A 250 -11.86 0.10 11.85
C THR A 250 -10.77 0.02 10.79
N VAL A 251 -10.60 1.05 9.95
CA VAL A 251 -9.52 1.10 8.95
C VAL A 251 -8.15 1.08 9.64
N LEU A 252 -7.96 1.89 10.68
CA LEU A 252 -6.69 1.99 11.41
C LEU A 252 -6.28 0.65 12.05
N GLU A 253 -7.19 -0.01 12.75
CA GLU A 253 -6.92 -1.31 13.38
C GLU A 253 -6.73 -2.42 12.34
N TYR A 254 -7.55 -2.44 11.29
CA TYR A 254 -7.42 -3.44 10.23
C TYR A 254 -6.09 -3.32 9.49
N ALA A 255 -5.61 -2.08 9.26
CA ALA A 255 -4.31 -1.78 8.71
C ALA A 255 -3.18 -2.21 9.67
N ARG A 256 -3.29 -1.88 10.98
CA ARG A 256 -2.34 -2.27 12.02
C ARG A 256 -2.11 -3.79 12.04
N PHE A 257 -3.19 -4.59 12.00
CA PHE A 257 -3.10 -6.05 11.95
C PHE A 257 -2.42 -6.59 10.68
N ARG A 258 -2.12 -5.73 9.71
CA ARG A 258 -1.40 -6.06 8.46
C ARG A 258 -0.04 -5.37 8.35
N GLY A 259 0.39 -4.65 9.39
CA GLY A 259 1.62 -3.89 9.37
C GLY A 259 1.57 -2.67 8.45
N ILE A 260 0.38 -2.11 8.21
CA ILE A 260 0.16 -0.99 7.31
C ILE A 260 -0.11 0.27 8.13
N ARG A 261 0.64 1.33 7.83
CA ARG A 261 0.46 2.69 8.32
C ARG A 261 -0.66 3.36 7.55
N VAL A 262 -1.47 4.19 8.20
CA VAL A 262 -2.48 5.02 7.52
C VAL A 262 -2.09 6.48 7.67
N ILE A 263 -1.76 7.12 6.56
CA ILE A 263 -1.41 8.53 6.49
C ILE A 263 -2.60 9.26 5.86
N PRO A 264 -3.33 10.11 6.63
CA PRO A 264 -4.44 10.87 6.09
C PRO A 264 -3.93 12.08 5.33
N GLU A 265 -4.59 12.41 4.23
CA GLU A 265 -4.42 13.68 3.54
C GLU A 265 -5.65 14.56 3.70
N PHE A 266 -5.39 15.79 4.12
CA PHE A 266 -6.36 16.89 4.15
C PHE A 266 -5.77 18.06 3.37
N ASP A 267 -5.99 18.01 2.08
CA ASP A 267 -5.40 18.92 1.12
C ASP A 267 -5.94 20.34 1.24
N THR A 268 -5.02 21.31 1.26
CA THR A 268 -5.26 22.75 1.32
C THR A 268 -4.06 23.54 0.77
N PRO A 269 -4.21 24.79 0.27
CA PRO A 269 -5.40 25.64 0.28
C PRO A 269 -6.31 25.42 -0.92
N GLY A 270 -5.86 24.74 -1.99
CA GLY A 270 -6.66 24.22 -3.10
C GLY A 270 -7.54 23.05 -2.67
N HIS A 271 -8.29 22.46 -3.59
CA HIS A 271 -9.06 21.22 -3.34
C HIS A 271 -10.04 21.28 -2.15
N THR A 272 -10.63 22.46 -1.88
CA THR A 272 -11.34 22.72 -0.62
C THR A 272 -12.80 23.16 -0.77
N GLN A 273 -13.42 23.05 -1.96
CA GLN A 273 -14.80 23.52 -2.19
C GLN A 273 -15.81 22.84 -1.25
N SER A 274 -15.63 21.56 -0.95
CA SER A 274 -16.50 20.81 -0.03
C SER A 274 -16.44 21.33 1.41
N TRP A 275 -15.27 21.79 1.87
CA TRP A 275 -15.07 22.36 3.20
C TRP A 275 -15.94 23.60 3.41
N GLY A 276 -16.03 24.46 2.38
CA GLY A 276 -16.80 25.69 2.41
C GLY A 276 -18.30 25.49 2.61
N LYS A 277 -18.82 24.30 2.27
CA LYS A 277 -20.23 23.96 2.51
C LYS A 277 -20.53 23.84 4.01
N GLY A 278 -19.60 23.25 4.78
CA GLY A 278 -19.73 23.04 6.22
C GLY A 278 -19.17 24.15 7.08
N GLN A 279 -18.10 24.80 6.64
CA GLN A 279 -17.42 25.88 7.38
C GLN A 279 -17.57 27.20 6.66
N LYS A 280 -18.57 27.98 7.07
CA LYS A 280 -18.82 29.30 6.49
C LYS A 280 -17.66 30.26 6.72
N GLY A 281 -17.29 31.01 5.67
CA GLY A 281 -16.23 32.01 5.73
C GLY A 281 -14.81 31.46 5.67
N LEU A 282 -14.63 30.14 5.51
CA LEU A 282 -13.33 29.50 5.37
C LEU A 282 -12.73 29.79 3.99
N LEU A 283 -13.53 29.73 2.92
CA LEU A 283 -13.06 29.92 1.55
C LEU A 283 -13.06 31.40 1.16
N THR A 284 -12.23 31.74 0.19
CA THR A 284 -12.06 33.10 -0.32
C THR A 284 -13.21 33.48 -1.25
N PRO A 285 -13.96 34.55 -0.96
CA PRO A 285 -14.94 35.08 -1.91
C PRO A 285 -14.28 35.61 -3.18
N CYS A 286 -14.80 35.22 -4.35
CA CYS A 286 -14.33 35.74 -5.63
C CYS A 286 -15.11 37.02 -6.00
N TYR A 287 -14.46 37.92 -6.74
CA TYR A 287 -15.03 39.19 -7.19
C TYR A 287 -15.00 39.31 -8.72
N SER A 288 -16.01 39.99 -9.27
CA SER A 288 -16.03 40.41 -10.67
C SER A 288 -16.55 41.85 -10.74
N GLN A 289 -15.86 42.72 -11.48
CA GLN A 289 -16.21 44.16 -11.58
C GLN A 289 -16.41 44.82 -10.18
N ARG A 290 -15.51 44.50 -9.22
CA ARG A 290 -15.55 44.98 -7.82
C ARG A 290 -16.78 44.56 -7.00
N LYS A 291 -17.61 43.63 -7.51
CA LYS A 291 -18.73 43.04 -6.76
C LYS A 291 -18.41 41.58 -6.41
N GLN A 292 -18.73 41.21 -5.17
CA GLN A 292 -18.61 39.82 -4.75
C GLN A 292 -19.55 38.93 -5.57
N THR A 293 -19.06 37.82 -6.04
CA THR A 293 -19.81 36.79 -6.77
C THR A 293 -20.33 35.73 -5.82
N LYS A 294 -21.04 34.73 -6.37
CA LYS A 294 -21.40 33.51 -5.61
C LYS A 294 -20.27 32.48 -5.59
N LYS A 295 -19.21 32.66 -6.40
CA LYS A 295 -18.06 31.74 -6.44
C LYS A 295 -17.15 31.98 -5.25
N VAL A 296 -16.57 30.90 -4.77
CA VAL A 296 -15.51 30.89 -3.77
C VAL A 296 -14.30 30.14 -4.33
N GLY A 297 -13.12 30.48 -3.88
CA GLY A 297 -11.87 29.88 -4.31
C GLY A 297 -11.17 29.14 -3.16
N PRO A 298 -9.84 29.11 -3.18
CA PRO A 298 -9.06 28.45 -2.15
C PRO A 298 -9.36 28.96 -0.74
N ILE A 299 -8.86 28.29 0.27
CA ILE A 299 -8.89 28.74 1.68
C ILE A 299 -8.51 30.23 1.75
N ASN A 300 -9.19 30.99 2.59
CA ASN A 300 -8.88 32.39 2.81
C ASN A 300 -7.67 32.56 3.76
N PRO A 301 -6.49 32.95 3.24
CA PRO A 301 -5.24 32.90 4.00
C PRO A 301 -5.04 34.09 4.93
N ILE A 302 -5.89 35.12 4.85
CA ILE A 302 -5.69 36.40 5.58
C ILE A 302 -6.47 36.48 6.88
N LEU A 303 -7.37 35.52 7.15
CA LEU A 303 -8.25 35.55 8.33
C LEU A 303 -7.63 34.77 9.49
N ASN A 304 -7.59 35.35 10.68
CA ASN A 304 -7.18 34.66 11.89
C ASN A 304 -8.08 33.45 12.23
N THR A 305 -9.37 33.55 11.93
CA THR A 305 -10.36 32.47 12.12
C THR A 305 -10.02 31.23 11.32
N THR A 306 -9.40 31.38 10.16
CA THR A 306 -8.87 30.26 9.36
C THR A 306 -7.88 29.42 10.17
N TYR A 307 -6.92 30.06 10.81
CA TYR A 307 -5.88 29.34 11.56
C TYR A 307 -6.40 28.81 12.91
N THR A 308 -7.36 29.50 13.53
CA THR A 308 -8.06 28.97 14.72
C THR A 308 -8.82 27.68 14.37
N PHE A 309 -9.50 27.67 13.23
CA PHE A 309 -10.18 26.49 12.72
C PHE A 309 -9.19 25.34 12.49
N PHE A 310 -8.11 25.55 11.72
CA PHE A 310 -7.13 24.50 11.43
C PHE A 310 -6.39 24.01 12.69
N THR A 311 -6.15 24.88 13.68
CA THR A 311 -5.56 24.43 14.95
C THR A 311 -6.46 23.41 15.65
N GLN A 312 -7.76 23.63 15.69
CA GLN A 312 -8.70 22.70 16.31
C GLN A 312 -8.91 21.45 15.44
N PHE A 313 -9.00 21.62 14.12
CA PHE A 313 -9.17 20.52 13.19
C PHE A 313 -7.96 19.54 13.22
N PHE A 314 -6.75 20.05 13.03
CA PHE A 314 -5.55 19.20 13.08
C PHE A 314 -5.25 18.64 14.47
N LYS A 315 -5.71 19.29 15.56
CA LYS A 315 -5.68 18.69 16.89
C LYS A 315 -6.52 17.41 16.95
N GLU A 316 -7.71 17.41 16.36
CA GLU A 316 -8.53 16.20 16.23
C GLU A 316 -7.81 15.16 15.36
N ILE A 317 -7.37 15.52 14.16
CA ILE A 317 -6.70 14.61 13.23
C ILE A 317 -5.47 13.97 13.87
N SER A 318 -4.65 14.75 14.58
CA SER A 318 -3.45 14.24 15.24
C SER A 318 -3.74 13.23 16.36
N SER A 319 -4.93 13.31 16.98
CA SER A 319 -5.36 12.36 18.03
C SER A 319 -6.02 11.10 17.45
N VAL A 320 -6.63 11.20 16.27
CA VAL A 320 -7.30 10.08 15.60
C VAL A 320 -6.32 9.20 14.84
N PHE A 321 -5.40 9.79 14.08
CA PHE A 321 -4.44 9.06 13.25
C PHE A 321 -3.11 8.89 14.00
N PRO A 322 -2.71 7.63 14.29
CA PRO A 322 -1.53 7.36 15.11
C PRO A 322 -0.20 7.64 14.39
N ASP A 323 -0.19 7.65 13.03
CA ASP A 323 1.05 7.89 12.28
C ASP A 323 1.68 9.24 12.63
N GLN A 324 3.00 9.31 12.54
CA GLN A 324 3.74 10.55 12.78
C GLN A 324 3.54 11.58 11.67
N PHE A 325 3.08 11.17 10.48
CA PHE A 325 2.89 12.06 9.34
C PHE A 325 1.41 12.38 9.11
N ILE A 326 1.18 13.61 8.65
CA ILE A 326 -0.07 14.06 8.02
C ILE A 326 0.31 14.61 6.67
N HIS A 327 -0.37 14.20 5.60
CA HIS A 327 -0.21 14.79 4.28
C HIS A 327 -1.10 16.03 4.18
N LEU A 328 -0.50 17.16 3.82
CA LEU A 328 -1.16 18.47 3.82
C LEU A 328 -1.58 18.95 2.42
N GLY A 329 -1.26 18.16 1.38
CA GLY A 329 -1.51 18.53 0.00
C GLY A 329 -0.63 19.69 -0.46
N GLY A 330 -1.26 20.74 -0.96
CA GLY A 330 -0.61 22.00 -1.37
C GLY A 330 -0.37 22.09 -2.87
N ASP A 331 -1.08 21.30 -3.66
CA ASP A 331 -1.01 21.30 -5.11
C ASP A 331 -2.10 22.15 -5.78
N GLU A 332 -1.87 22.49 -7.04
CA GLU A 332 -2.83 23.05 -8.00
C GLU A 332 -3.66 24.25 -7.51
N VAL A 333 -3.07 25.16 -6.75
CA VAL A 333 -3.79 26.31 -6.17
C VAL A 333 -4.20 27.31 -7.23
N ASP A 334 -5.52 27.49 -7.48
CA ASP A 334 -6.04 28.54 -8.38
C ASP A 334 -6.06 29.90 -7.68
N PHE A 335 -5.15 30.78 -8.07
CA PHE A 335 -5.05 32.13 -7.53
C PHE A 335 -6.14 33.10 -8.01
N GLY A 336 -7.01 32.70 -8.93
CA GLY A 336 -7.99 33.61 -9.55
C GLY A 336 -8.87 34.32 -8.54
N CYS A 337 -9.39 33.63 -7.53
CA CYS A 337 -10.20 34.24 -6.49
C CYS A 337 -9.38 35.12 -5.55
N TRP A 338 -8.17 34.72 -5.19
CA TRP A 338 -7.25 35.54 -4.41
C TRP A 338 -6.94 36.85 -5.15
N ALA A 339 -6.64 36.76 -6.45
CA ALA A 339 -6.34 37.91 -7.30
C ALA A 339 -7.53 38.88 -7.46
N SER A 340 -8.75 38.36 -7.43
CA SER A 340 -9.95 39.17 -7.57
C SER A 340 -10.39 39.86 -6.27
N ASN A 341 -9.93 39.39 -5.09
CA ASN A 341 -10.41 39.79 -3.78
C ASN A 341 -9.70 41.05 -3.27
N PRO A 342 -10.43 42.19 -3.06
CA PRO A 342 -9.82 43.46 -2.64
C PRO A 342 -9.11 43.38 -1.27
N ASN A 343 -9.64 42.56 -0.35
CA ASN A 343 -9.05 42.42 0.98
C ASN A 343 -7.70 41.67 0.91
N ILE A 344 -7.61 40.65 0.06
CA ILE A 344 -6.36 39.95 -0.19
C ILE A 344 -5.34 40.87 -0.86
N GLN A 345 -5.73 41.61 -1.88
CA GLN A 345 -4.83 42.56 -2.54
C GLN A 345 -4.28 43.61 -1.55
N ASN A 346 -5.15 44.17 -0.68
CA ASN A 346 -4.71 45.10 0.36
C ASN A 346 -3.77 44.44 1.40
N PHE A 347 -4.05 43.20 1.78
CA PHE A 347 -3.18 42.44 2.69
C PHE A 347 -1.80 42.19 2.04
N MET A 348 -1.77 41.76 0.79
CA MET A 348 -0.53 41.53 0.04
C MET A 348 0.32 42.79 -0.08
N GLN A 349 -0.30 43.91 -0.39
CA GLN A 349 0.36 45.23 -0.44
C GLN A 349 0.99 45.58 0.93
N LYS A 350 0.25 45.40 2.03
CA LYS A 350 0.73 45.66 3.39
C LYS A 350 1.89 44.74 3.80
N LYS A 351 1.91 43.53 3.26
CA LYS A 351 2.98 42.52 3.53
C LYS A 351 4.20 42.66 2.59
N GLY A 352 4.12 43.51 1.56
CA GLY A 352 5.15 43.65 0.55
C GLY A 352 5.26 42.42 -0.34
N PHE A 353 4.13 41.74 -0.57
CA PHE A 353 4.06 40.58 -1.49
C PHE A 353 3.79 41.03 -2.94
N ASP A 354 3.47 42.30 -3.14
CA ASP A 354 3.05 42.88 -4.42
C ASP A 354 1.94 42.07 -5.09
N LYS A 355 2.21 41.50 -6.27
CA LYS A 355 1.26 40.62 -6.99
C LYS A 355 1.72 39.17 -7.02
N ASP A 356 2.69 38.81 -6.19
CA ASP A 356 3.24 37.46 -6.12
C ASP A 356 2.36 36.58 -5.19
N PHE A 357 1.44 35.83 -5.79
CA PHE A 357 0.52 34.96 -5.06
C PHE A 357 1.22 33.72 -4.50
N THR A 358 2.37 33.32 -5.03
CA THR A 358 3.16 32.23 -4.45
C THR A 358 3.71 32.60 -3.07
N ARG A 359 4.01 33.88 -2.82
CA ARG A 359 4.36 34.37 -1.48
C ARG A 359 3.18 34.34 -0.51
N LEU A 360 1.94 34.56 -1.01
CA LEU A 360 0.74 34.44 -0.19
C LEU A 360 0.46 32.98 0.15
N GLU A 361 0.62 32.09 -0.80
CA GLU A 361 0.53 30.65 -0.59
C GLU A 361 1.62 30.19 0.40
N SER A 362 2.87 30.57 0.21
CA SER A 362 3.97 30.30 1.15
C SER A 362 3.64 30.76 2.57
N PHE A 363 3.03 31.94 2.71
CA PHE A 363 2.58 32.44 4.01
C PHE A 363 1.53 31.54 4.65
N TYR A 364 0.57 31.04 3.86
CA TYR A 364 -0.46 30.12 4.32
C TYR A 364 0.13 28.77 4.73
N ILE A 365 0.85 28.13 3.82
CA ILE A 365 1.45 26.80 4.04
C ILE A 365 2.36 26.80 5.27
N LYS A 366 3.20 27.84 5.43
CA LYS A 366 4.07 27.96 6.62
C LYS A 366 3.26 27.92 7.91
N LYS A 367 2.12 28.63 7.98
CA LYS A 367 1.26 28.62 9.16
C LYS A 367 0.63 27.25 9.42
N ILE A 368 0.23 26.51 8.38
CA ILE A 368 -0.30 25.16 8.52
C ILE A 368 0.80 24.19 9.00
N LEU A 369 1.99 24.27 8.43
CA LEU A 369 3.17 23.49 8.88
C LEU A 369 3.47 23.75 10.37
N ASP A 370 3.44 25.00 10.81
CA ASP A 370 3.68 25.38 12.20
C ASP A 370 2.59 24.83 13.15
N ILE A 371 1.33 24.82 12.72
CA ILE A 371 0.23 24.20 13.47
C ILE A 371 0.50 22.70 13.64
N VAL A 372 0.74 21.99 12.55
CA VAL A 372 0.97 20.54 12.57
C VAL A 372 2.20 20.17 13.42
N LYS A 373 3.29 20.93 13.31
CA LYS A 373 4.49 20.76 14.14
C LYS A 373 4.19 20.96 15.62
N SER A 374 3.36 21.95 15.98
CA SER A 374 2.98 22.19 17.37
C SER A 374 2.25 20.99 18.01
N LEU A 375 1.63 20.16 17.18
CA LEU A 375 0.95 18.90 17.54
C LEU A 375 1.90 17.68 17.53
N LYS A 376 3.21 17.89 17.36
CA LYS A 376 4.26 16.85 17.30
C LYS A 376 4.08 15.87 16.13
N LYS A 377 3.50 16.33 15.03
CA LYS A 377 3.41 15.60 13.76
C LYS A 377 4.38 16.21 12.75
N SER A 378 4.86 15.38 11.84
CA SER A 378 5.62 15.78 10.67
C SER A 378 4.69 15.87 9.47
N SER A 379 5.08 16.66 8.47
CA SER A 379 4.24 16.90 7.29
C SER A 379 4.80 16.21 6.05
N ILE A 380 3.91 15.73 5.19
CA ILE A 380 4.18 15.43 3.79
C ILE A 380 3.45 16.48 2.96
N VAL A 381 4.06 16.94 1.88
CA VAL A 381 3.49 17.93 0.97
C VAL A 381 3.74 17.53 -0.47
N TRP A 382 2.84 17.94 -1.37
CA TRP A 382 3.07 17.78 -2.79
C TRP A 382 4.23 18.66 -3.27
N GLN A 383 4.80 18.29 -4.40
CA GLN A 383 5.98 18.90 -5.01
C GLN A 383 5.90 20.42 -5.12
N GLU A 384 4.71 21.00 -5.42
CA GLU A 384 4.53 22.44 -5.63
C GLU A 384 4.96 23.26 -4.43
N VAL A 385 4.70 22.79 -3.23
CA VAL A 385 5.10 23.51 -2.01
C VAL A 385 6.63 23.72 -1.96
N PHE A 386 7.40 22.76 -2.47
CA PHE A 386 8.85 22.88 -2.62
C PHE A 386 9.21 23.79 -3.79
N ASP A 387 8.52 23.65 -4.93
CA ASP A 387 8.76 24.46 -6.15
C ASP A 387 8.55 25.95 -5.88
N ASP A 388 7.54 26.29 -5.09
CA ASP A 388 7.21 27.65 -4.66
C ASP A 388 8.12 28.20 -3.55
N LYS A 389 9.16 27.45 -3.21
CA LYS A 389 10.20 27.84 -2.24
C LYS A 389 9.63 28.21 -0.87
N VAL A 390 8.58 27.51 -0.44
CA VAL A 390 8.07 27.62 0.92
C VAL A 390 9.19 27.23 1.89
N GLU A 391 9.33 27.98 2.97
CA GLU A 391 10.27 27.62 4.05
C GLU A 391 9.81 26.36 4.76
N LEU A 392 10.29 25.20 4.28
CA LEU A 392 9.95 23.88 4.82
C LEU A 392 10.76 23.56 6.09
N GLN A 393 10.15 22.78 6.95
CA GLN A 393 10.83 22.20 8.11
C GLN A 393 11.71 21.04 7.66
N ARG A 394 12.83 20.79 8.36
CA ARG A 394 13.81 19.75 7.97
C ARG A 394 13.24 18.34 7.93
N ASP A 395 12.21 18.06 8.69
CA ASP A 395 11.53 16.77 8.75
C ASP A 395 10.35 16.65 7.77
N THR A 396 10.05 17.71 7.01
CA THR A 396 9.06 17.66 5.93
C THR A 396 9.52 16.71 4.84
N VAL A 397 8.59 15.94 4.31
CA VAL A 397 8.79 15.05 3.16
C VAL A 397 8.11 15.67 1.95
N VAL A 398 8.80 15.68 0.81
CA VAL A 398 8.26 16.19 -0.46
C VAL A 398 7.88 15.00 -1.34
N GLU A 399 6.62 14.96 -1.77
CA GLU A 399 6.14 13.94 -2.70
C GLU A 399 6.22 14.46 -4.14
N VAL A 400 7.07 13.77 -4.94
CA VAL A 400 7.36 14.11 -6.33
C VAL A 400 6.37 13.38 -7.23
N TRP A 401 5.43 14.14 -7.82
CA TRP A 401 4.33 13.57 -8.60
C TRP A 401 4.26 14.07 -10.05
N LYS A 402 4.89 15.24 -10.34
CA LYS A 402 4.77 15.88 -11.65
C LYS A 402 5.74 15.35 -12.70
N GLY A 403 5.18 15.08 -13.88
CA GLY A 403 5.89 15.09 -15.16
C GLY A 403 6.87 13.96 -15.41
N GLU A 404 7.46 14.00 -16.58
CA GLU A 404 8.47 13.04 -17.03
C GLU A 404 9.85 13.32 -16.43
N GLU A 405 10.11 14.55 -15.95
CA GLU A 405 11.38 15.00 -15.38
C GLU A 405 11.50 14.74 -13.87
N TYR A 406 10.77 13.73 -13.36
CA TYR A 406 10.72 13.43 -11.92
C TYR A 406 12.09 13.05 -11.33
N LEU A 407 13.02 12.51 -12.13
CA LEU A 407 14.36 12.18 -11.64
C LEU A 407 15.17 13.45 -11.36
N GLU A 408 15.04 14.48 -12.19
CA GLU A 408 15.67 15.78 -11.96
C GLU A 408 15.09 16.44 -10.71
N LYS A 409 13.77 16.33 -10.54
CA LYS A 409 13.10 16.86 -9.34
C LYS A 409 13.51 16.12 -8.07
N LEU A 410 13.64 14.78 -8.10
CA LEU A 410 14.19 14.02 -6.97
C LEU A 410 15.59 14.51 -6.59
N LYS A 411 16.43 14.78 -7.58
CA LYS A 411 17.76 15.33 -7.34
C LYS A 411 17.72 16.71 -6.69
N GLU A 412 16.84 17.60 -7.18
CA GLU A 412 16.67 18.96 -6.64
C GLU A 412 16.21 18.92 -5.18
N VAL A 413 15.19 18.10 -4.86
CA VAL A 413 14.65 17.94 -3.50
C VAL A 413 15.70 17.37 -2.55
N THR A 414 16.38 16.28 -2.96
CA THR A 414 17.34 15.59 -2.10
C THR A 414 18.64 16.39 -1.92
N SER A 415 19.12 17.09 -2.95
CA SER A 415 20.28 18.00 -2.84
C SER A 415 19.99 19.20 -1.92
N SER A 416 18.73 19.58 -1.79
CA SER A 416 18.27 20.59 -0.81
C SER A 416 18.14 20.03 0.63
N GLY A 417 18.40 18.72 0.82
CA GLY A 417 18.42 18.05 2.13
C GLY A 417 17.05 17.57 2.62
N PHE A 418 16.03 17.52 1.75
CA PHE A 418 14.69 17.01 2.10
C PHE A 418 14.54 15.54 1.72
N ARG A 419 13.75 14.83 2.52
CA ARG A 419 13.30 13.49 2.17
C ARG A 419 12.27 13.56 1.05
N ALA A 420 12.28 12.56 0.16
CA ALA A 420 11.39 12.49 -0.98
C ALA A 420 10.64 11.16 -1.05
N ILE A 421 9.39 11.22 -1.52
CA ILE A 421 8.58 10.10 -1.96
C ILE A 421 8.37 10.26 -3.47
N LEU A 422 8.47 9.17 -4.23
CA LEU A 422 8.25 9.17 -5.68
C LEU A 422 6.88 8.58 -6.01
N SER A 423 6.02 9.35 -6.68
CA SER A 423 4.74 8.86 -7.20
C SER A 423 4.54 9.15 -8.70
N ALA A 424 5.25 10.12 -9.28
CA ALA A 424 5.10 10.56 -10.67
C ALA A 424 4.95 9.43 -11.72
N PRO A 425 5.78 8.36 -11.75
CA PRO A 425 5.68 7.33 -12.77
C PRO A 425 4.59 6.28 -12.49
N TRP A 426 3.86 6.38 -11.37
CA TRP A 426 2.97 5.35 -10.85
C TRP A 426 1.53 5.85 -10.61
N TYR A 427 1.03 6.67 -11.54
CA TYR A 427 -0.36 7.11 -11.59
C TYR A 427 -1.21 6.07 -12.30
N LEU A 428 -1.90 5.22 -11.53
CA LEU A 428 -2.61 4.06 -12.02
C LEU A 428 -4.03 4.35 -12.54
N ASP A 429 -4.55 5.54 -12.27
CA ASP A 429 -5.78 6.07 -12.87
C ASP A 429 -5.61 6.33 -14.37
N VAL A 430 -4.40 6.70 -14.80
CA VAL A 430 -4.03 6.77 -16.23
C VAL A 430 -3.87 5.37 -16.76
N ILE A 431 -4.85 4.95 -17.59
CA ILE A 431 -4.86 3.60 -18.16
C ILE A 431 -4.38 3.60 -19.60
N SER A 432 -3.65 2.54 -19.98
CA SER A 432 -3.35 2.21 -21.36
C SER A 432 -3.79 0.79 -21.68
N TYR A 433 -4.17 0.54 -22.93
CA TYR A 433 -4.47 -0.82 -23.36
C TYR A 433 -3.19 -1.66 -23.42
N GLY A 434 -3.20 -2.82 -22.76
CA GLY A 434 -2.08 -3.77 -22.78
C GLY A 434 -1.42 -3.98 -21.43
N GLN A 435 -0.12 -4.32 -21.47
CA GLN A 435 0.66 -4.71 -20.29
C GLN A 435 1.44 -3.52 -19.71
N ASP A 436 0.75 -2.49 -19.28
CA ASP A 436 1.33 -1.25 -18.75
C ASP A 436 2.11 -1.46 -17.42
N TRP A 437 1.83 -2.53 -16.67
CA TRP A 437 2.60 -2.94 -15.50
C TRP A 437 4.12 -3.02 -15.77
N ARG A 438 4.52 -3.31 -17.01
CA ARG A 438 5.92 -3.36 -17.43
C ARG A 438 6.60 -2.00 -17.34
N ASN A 439 5.88 -0.93 -17.61
CA ASN A 439 6.42 0.42 -17.50
C ASN A 439 6.66 0.77 -16.03
N TYR A 440 5.71 0.46 -15.15
CA TYR A 440 5.86 0.65 -13.70
C TYR A 440 7.02 -0.17 -13.13
N TYR A 441 7.20 -1.40 -13.62
CA TYR A 441 8.25 -2.30 -13.18
C TYR A 441 9.66 -1.84 -13.60
N LYS A 442 9.80 -1.10 -14.70
CA LYS A 442 11.09 -0.58 -15.18
C LYS A 442 11.61 0.63 -14.40
N VAL A 443 10.75 1.28 -13.65
CA VAL A 443 11.13 2.47 -12.88
C VAL A 443 12.18 2.13 -11.84
N GLU A 444 13.23 2.93 -11.78
CA GLU A 444 14.27 2.85 -10.75
C GLU A 444 14.34 4.19 -10.00
N PRO A 445 13.81 4.25 -8.76
CA PRO A 445 13.72 5.50 -8.01
C PRO A 445 15.06 6.19 -7.73
N LEU A 446 16.14 5.43 -7.68
CA LEU A 446 17.47 5.95 -7.36
C LEU A 446 18.32 6.26 -8.60
N ASN A 447 17.73 6.26 -9.81
CA ASN A 447 18.49 6.52 -11.05
C ASN A 447 18.56 8.02 -11.41
N PHE A 448 18.62 8.91 -10.42
CA PHE A 448 18.65 10.36 -10.61
C PHE A 448 20.07 10.96 -10.54
N GLY A 449 21.11 10.12 -10.43
CA GLY A 449 22.51 10.56 -10.38
C GLY A 449 22.84 11.36 -9.11
N GLY A 450 22.21 11.00 -8.00
CA GLY A 450 22.52 11.53 -6.67
C GLY A 450 23.73 10.85 -6.02
N SER A 451 24.27 11.48 -4.98
CA SER A 451 25.22 10.86 -4.05
C SER A 451 24.52 9.82 -3.18
N GLU A 452 25.29 8.93 -2.52
CA GLU A 452 24.72 7.96 -1.56
C GLU A 452 23.89 8.62 -0.42
N LEU A 453 24.23 9.84 -0.04
CA LEU A 453 23.48 10.60 0.97
C LEU A 453 22.16 11.09 0.41
N GLU A 454 22.13 11.56 -0.83
CA GLU A 454 20.92 11.98 -1.52
C GLU A 454 20.00 10.78 -1.82
N GLU A 455 20.57 9.65 -2.27
CA GLU A 455 19.80 8.41 -2.47
C GLU A 455 19.09 7.94 -1.20
N LYS A 456 19.72 8.09 -0.02
CA LYS A 456 19.11 7.75 1.29
C LYS A 456 17.97 8.68 1.68
N LEU A 457 17.85 9.86 1.10
CA LEU A 457 16.74 10.77 1.31
C LEU A 457 15.50 10.37 0.52
N VAL A 458 15.60 9.54 -0.52
CA VAL A 458 14.45 8.94 -1.17
C VAL A 458 13.96 7.79 -0.30
N ILE A 459 12.90 8.04 0.45
CA ILE A 459 12.38 7.06 1.44
C ILE A 459 11.46 6.01 0.82
N GLY A 460 11.07 6.16 -0.45
CA GLY A 460 10.25 5.20 -1.17
C GLY A 460 9.36 5.82 -2.22
N GLY A 461 8.21 5.23 -2.44
CA GLY A 461 7.25 5.71 -3.43
C GLY A 461 5.83 5.21 -3.19
N GLU A 462 4.92 5.72 -4.01
CA GLU A 462 3.50 5.39 -3.96
C GLU A 462 2.93 5.10 -5.35
N ALA A 463 2.02 4.12 -5.41
CA ALA A 463 1.14 3.94 -6.55
C ALA A 463 -0.17 4.69 -6.26
N CYS A 464 -0.46 5.71 -7.07
CA CYS A 464 -1.63 6.56 -6.88
C CYS A 464 -2.80 6.07 -7.75
N LEU A 465 -3.99 5.98 -7.14
CA LEU A 465 -5.22 5.67 -7.86
C LEU A 465 -6.26 6.76 -7.56
N TRP A 466 -6.21 7.85 -8.35
CA TRP A 466 -7.14 8.96 -8.25
C TRP A 466 -8.56 8.58 -8.69
N GLY A 467 -9.53 9.34 -8.17
CA GLY A 467 -10.93 8.97 -8.18
C GLY A 467 -11.79 9.60 -9.27
N GLU A 468 -11.27 10.42 -10.20
CA GLU A 468 -12.07 11.12 -11.21
C GLU A 468 -12.90 10.16 -12.08
N TYR A 469 -12.32 9.00 -12.42
CA TYR A 469 -12.97 7.96 -13.22
C TYR A 469 -12.92 6.58 -12.54
N VAL A 470 -12.73 6.56 -11.21
CA VAL A 470 -12.59 5.35 -10.40
C VAL A 470 -13.56 5.39 -9.24
N ASP A 471 -14.42 4.36 -9.17
CA ASP A 471 -15.31 4.10 -8.05
C ASP A 471 -15.21 2.62 -7.61
N SER A 472 -16.09 2.16 -6.73
CA SER A 472 -16.06 0.79 -6.23
C SER A 472 -16.25 -0.29 -7.32
N THR A 473 -16.76 0.05 -8.51
CA THR A 473 -17.01 -0.90 -9.60
C THR A 473 -15.74 -1.27 -10.37
N ASN A 474 -14.79 -0.37 -10.47
CA ASN A 474 -13.56 -0.57 -11.25
C ASN A 474 -12.26 -0.42 -10.43
N PHE A 475 -12.35 -0.03 -9.18
CA PHE A 475 -11.21 0.23 -8.30
C PHE A 475 -10.24 -0.96 -8.22
N THR A 476 -10.73 -2.12 -7.79
CA THR A 476 -9.89 -3.30 -7.55
C THR A 476 -9.17 -3.79 -8.82
N PRO A 477 -9.85 -3.99 -9.98
CA PRO A 477 -9.17 -4.41 -11.20
C PRO A 477 -8.24 -3.35 -11.79
N ARG A 478 -8.48 -2.06 -11.58
CA ARG A 478 -7.55 -1.00 -12.02
C ARG A 478 -6.28 -0.98 -11.18
N LEU A 479 -6.40 -1.22 -9.89
CA LEU A 479 -5.26 -1.24 -8.99
C LEU A 479 -4.42 -2.52 -9.15
N TRP A 480 -5.07 -3.68 -9.18
CA TRP A 480 -4.39 -4.97 -9.15
C TRP A 480 -4.51 -5.73 -10.48
N PRO A 481 -3.43 -6.38 -10.95
CA PRO A 481 -2.09 -6.53 -10.35
C PRO A 481 -1.09 -5.41 -10.75
N ARG A 482 -1.52 -4.29 -11.32
CA ARG A 482 -0.63 -3.22 -11.80
C ARG A 482 0.22 -2.64 -10.66
N ALA A 483 -0.39 -2.35 -9.51
CA ALA A 483 0.32 -1.92 -8.31
C ALA A 483 1.30 -2.97 -7.77
N SER A 484 1.05 -4.26 -8.02
CA SER A 484 2.00 -5.31 -7.61
C SER A 484 3.40 -5.08 -8.20
N ALA A 485 3.48 -4.56 -9.45
CA ALA A 485 4.75 -4.21 -10.06
C ALA A 485 5.50 -3.12 -9.27
N VAL A 486 4.78 -2.11 -8.79
CA VAL A 486 5.34 -1.05 -7.93
C VAL A 486 5.81 -1.65 -6.59
N GLY A 487 5.00 -2.53 -6.00
CA GLY A 487 5.34 -3.21 -4.74
C GLY A 487 6.68 -3.95 -4.82
N GLU A 488 6.92 -4.70 -5.89
CA GLU A 488 8.19 -5.39 -6.07
C GLU A 488 9.36 -4.41 -6.28
N ARG A 489 9.16 -3.32 -7.03
CA ARG A 489 10.21 -2.30 -7.20
C ARG A 489 10.62 -1.63 -5.89
N LEU A 490 9.68 -1.45 -4.99
CA LEU A 490 9.93 -0.81 -3.69
C LEU A 490 10.43 -1.80 -2.62
N TRP A 491 10.13 -3.08 -2.78
CA TRP A 491 10.54 -4.12 -1.83
C TRP A 491 11.84 -4.81 -2.21
N SER A 492 11.94 -5.33 -3.44
CA SER A 492 12.99 -6.26 -3.88
C SER A 492 14.32 -5.58 -4.19
N PRO A 493 15.43 -6.31 -4.23
CA PRO A 493 16.73 -5.77 -4.63
C PRO A 493 16.68 -5.07 -6.00
N LYS A 494 17.49 -4.03 -6.18
CA LYS A 494 17.62 -3.25 -7.44
C LYS A 494 17.89 -4.14 -8.66
N THR A 495 18.57 -5.27 -8.46
CA THR A 495 18.97 -6.21 -9.52
C THR A 495 17.83 -7.11 -10.03
N VAL A 496 16.67 -7.13 -9.36
CA VAL A 496 15.51 -7.92 -9.79
C VAL A 496 14.76 -7.14 -10.87
N THR A 497 15.13 -7.33 -12.14
CA THR A 497 14.65 -6.51 -13.27
C THR A 497 14.19 -7.30 -14.50
N ASP A 498 14.35 -8.63 -14.53
CA ASP A 498 13.95 -9.45 -15.67
C ASP A 498 12.43 -9.48 -15.84
N LEU A 499 11.94 -8.91 -16.94
CA LEU A 499 10.51 -8.81 -17.24
C LEU A 499 9.87 -10.16 -17.57
N GLY A 500 10.62 -11.11 -18.10
CA GLY A 500 10.13 -12.44 -18.45
C GLY A 500 9.90 -13.28 -17.19
N ASP A 501 10.85 -13.24 -16.25
CA ASP A 501 10.72 -13.86 -14.94
C ASP A 501 9.61 -13.18 -14.11
N ALA A 502 9.61 -11.84 -14.06
CA ALA A 502 8.59 -11.07 -13.38
C ALA A 502 7.17 -11.40 -13.88
N TYR A 503 6.98 -11.54 -15.20
CA TYR A 503 5.70 -11.93 -15.77
C TYR A 503 5.20 -13.27 -15.23
N LYS A 504 6.07 -14.29 -15.18
CA LYS A 504 5.71 -15.64 -14.69
C LYS A 504 5.31 -15.59 -13.21
N ARG A 505 6.10 -14.89 -12.39
CA ARG A 505 5.84 -14.74 -10.96
C ARG A 505 4.58 -13.90 -10.68
N LEU A 506 4.40 -12.80 -11.42
CA LEU A 506 3.23 -11.93 -11.29
C LEU A 506 1.94 -12.63 -11.74
N ALA A 507 1.99 -13.44 -12.81
CA ALA A 507 0.84 -14.24 -13.25
C ALA A 507 0.41 -15.24 -12.17
N ALA A 508 1.36 -15.94 -11.55
CA ALA A 508 1.08 -16.84 -10.42
C ALA A 508 0.54 -16.07 -9.20
N HIS A 509 1.12 -14.88 -8.92
CA HIS A 509 0.67 -14.03 -7.83
C HIS A 509 -0.73 -13.47 -8.07
N ARG A 510 -1.06 -13.05 -9.30
CA ARG A 510 -2.42 -12.65 -9.67
C ARG A 510 -3.42 -13.77 -9.36
N CYS A 511 -3.12 -15.01 -9.72
CA CYS A 511 -3.98 -16.15 -9.42
C CYS A 511 -4.12 -16.40 -7.91
N ARG A 512 -3.05 -16.17 -7.14
CA ARG A 512 -3.08 -16.24 -5.67
C ARG A 512 -3.97 -15.13 -5.08
N MET A 513 -3.89 -13.90 -5.58
CA MET A 513 -4.78 -12.82 -5.16
C MET A 513 -6.25 -13.15 -5.47
N VAL A 514 -6.54 -13.67 -6.67
CA VAL A 514 -7.91 -14.07 -7.06
C VAL A 514 -8.44 -15.17 -6.13
N SER A 515 -7.64 -16.18 -5.82
CA SER A 515 -8.05 -17.26 -4.88
C SER A 515 -8.34 -16.75 -3.46
N ARG A 516 -7.76 -15.60 -3.09
CA ARG A 516 -7.97 -14.90 -1.82
C ARG A 516 -9.08 -13.83 -1.89
N GLY A 517 -9.84 -13.77 -2.99
CA GLY A 517 -11.00 -12.91 -3.17
C GLY A 517 -10.69 -11.48 -3.66
N ILE A 518 -9.49 -11.22 -4.18
CA ILE A 518 -9.14 -9.95 -4.83
C ILE A 518 -9.39 -10.05 -6.32
N ALA A 519 -10.30 -9.25 -6.85
CA ALA A 519 -10.66 -9.21 -8.26
C ALA A 519 -9.56 -8.53 -9.11
N ALA A 520 -8.35 -9.13 -9.14
CA ALA A 520 -7.21 -8.64 -9.91
C ALA A 520 -7.40 -8.95 -11.39
N GLN A 521 -7.28 -7.92 -12.25
CA GLN A 521 -7.45 -8.09 -13.70
C GLN A 521 -6.40 -9.04 -14.30
N PRO A 522 -6.70 -9.70 -15.44
CA PRO A 522 -5.73 -10.51 -16.18
C PRO A 522 -4.53 -9.68 -16.65
N LEU A 523 -3.33 -10.27 -16.59
CA LEU A 523 -2.12 -9.68 -17.20
C LEU A 523 -2.09 -9.85 -18.72
N PHE A 524 -2.61 -10.97 -19.19
CA PHE A 524 -2.74 -11.36 -20.59
C PHE A 524 -3.70 -12.55 -20.69
N THR A 525 -3.86 -13.12 -21.88
CA THR A 525 -4.67 -14.33 -22.07
C THR A 525 -4.19 -15.47 -21.18
N GLY A 526 -5.13 -16.13 -20.50
CA GLY A 526 -4.84 -17.22 -19.57
C GLY A 526 -6.00 -17.45 -18.62
N TYR A 527 -5.80 -18.32 -17.64
CA TYR A 527 -6.78 -18.63 -16.60
C TYR A 527 -6.09 -18.94 -15.27
N CYS A 528 -6.85 -18.80 -14.18
CA CYS A 528 -6.44 -19.27 -12.87
C CYS A 528 -7.26 -20.51 -12.51
N SER A 529 -6.61 -21.58 -12.04
CA SER A 529 -7.27 -22.87 -11.77
C SER A 529 -8.42 -22.81 -10.75
N HIS A 530 -8.48 -21.73 -9.96
CA HIS A 530 -9.51 -21.52 -8.93
C HIS A 530 -10.54 -20.44 -9.30
N GLU A 531 -10.43 -19.83 -10.49
CA GLU A 531 -11.18 -18.62 -10.87
C GLU A 531 -12.70 -18.79 -10.84
N TYR A 532 -13.20 -20.00 -11.10
CA TYR A 532 -14.64 -20.30 -11.15
C TYR A 532 -15.12 -21.31 -10.10
N LYS A 533 -14.28 -21.69 -9.12
CA LYS A 533 -14.66 -22.66 -8.10
C LYS A 533 -15.62 -22.10 -7.04
N MET A 534 -15.73 -20.79 -6.93
CA MET A 534 -16.61 -20.13 -5.95
C MET A 534 -18.03 -19.84 -6.48
N GLU A 535 -18.28 -20.01 -7.77
CA GLU A 535 -19.59 -19.76 -8.40
C GLU A 535 -20.42 -21.04 -8.64
N ARG A 536 -19.95 -22.20 -8.15
CA ARG A 536 -20.66 -23.49 -8.26
C ARG A 536 -21.20 -23.98 -6.94
#